data_587aa87d824094e975609e4144f8ecf2
#
_entry.id   587aa87d824094e975609e4144f8ecf2
#
_cell.length_a   1.000
_cell.length_b   1.000
_cell.length_c   1.000
_cell.angle_alpha   90.00
_cell.angle_beta   90.00
_cell.angle_gamma   90.00
#
_symmetry.space_group_name_H-M   'P 1'
#
loop_
_entity.id
_entity.type
_entity.pdbx_description
1 polymer ?
#
loop_
_entity_poly.entity_id
_entity_poly.type
_entity_poly.pdbx_seq_one_letter_code
_entity_poly.pdbx_strand_id
1 'polypeptide(L)'
;MKRKALSCVLALTMCVALLVSGCGNTKSDKNDDGKKSSKKDEIHIAISANPPSLDPQSVNSNIVGGIGIHVYESLFAMDENYEPTPVLAESYEVSDDGMTYTIKLRQGVKFHNGEEMTADDVVASMNRWIETSPKANTLIGGSTFEKVDDYTVNLKVNQASSDIIMILASPIQFAAIYPAEVVESAGADGISEYIGTGPYKVSEWKQDQYVKLEKNEDYQPSKDASTGIAGEKKAATETLYFDVVTDAATRIAGLQNGQYDIAEEIPADNYEELSKDESLKMSVERGGTLNLFLNTTEGIMADVNMRQAILAALNCDDILLASYGNKDLYEVNAGWCVPTDTQWGTDAGKEYYNQNDVEKAKELLKKAGYNNEKIVLVTAPDYAEMYNATLVVQEQLKKAGINAEVESYDFSTFMEHRADPKQFSMFITSNSYNMLPIQLSVLDKGWAGLDRQEVTDGIAAIRSAATAE
;
A
#
# COMPACT_ATOMS: atom_id res chain seq x y z
N MET A 1 3.83 -65.65 25.79
CA MET A 1 4.92 -66.57 25.44
C MET A 1 5.41 -66.28 24.05
N LYS A 2 6.69 -65.99 23.97
CA LYS A 2 7.60 -66.08 22.81
C LYS A 2 7.14 -65.52 21.44
N ARG A 3 7.61 -64.34 21.06
CA ARG A 3 8.75 -64.18 20.12
C ARG A 3 9.25 -62.73 20.19
N LYS A 4 10.39 -62.60 20.83
CA LYS A 4 11.27 -61.46 20.84
C LYS A 4 12.26 -61.59 19.70
N ALA A 5 12.76 -60.40 19.27
CA ALA A 5 14.08 -60.16 18.69
C ALA A 5 14.33 -60.72 17.29
N LEU A 6 14.41 -59.81 16.33
CA LEU A 6 15.52 -59.74 15.37
C LEU A 6 15.25 -58.54 14.46
N SER A 7 15.94 -57.42 14.67
CA SER A 7 16.23 -56.40 13.65
C SER A 7 16.88 -55.17 14.33
N CYS A 8 18.00 -55.37 14.90
CA CYS A 8 18.98 -54.34 15.24
C CYS A 8 20.35 -54.90 14.87
N VAL A 9 20.79 -54.80 13.66
CA VAL A 9 22.18 -54.85 13.16
C VAL A 9 22.08 -54.73 11.63
N LEU A 10 22.14 -53.55 11.08
CA LEU A 10 22.65 -53.23 9.74
C LEU A 10 22.53 -51.73 9.50
N ALA A 11 23.37 -50.96 10.16
CA ALA A 11 23.62 -49.55 9.77
C ALA A 11 24.88 -49.06 10.48
N LEU A 12 26.01 -49.71 10.21
CA LEU A 12 27.30 -49.15 10.60
C LEU A 12 28.43 -49.76 9.70
N THR A 13 28.49 -49.36 8.46
CA THR A 13 29.71 -49.54 7.61
C THR A 13 29.45 -48.80 6.29
N MET A 14 29.85 -47.50 6.23
CA MET A 14 30.29 -46.82 5.00
C MET A 14 30.64 -45.35 5.33
N CYS A 15 31.73 -45.19 6.05
CA CYS A 15 32.47 -43.94 6.14
C CYS A 15 33.93 -44.27 6.39
N VAL A 16 34.70 -44.55 5.39
CA VAL A 16 36.18 -44.35 5.30
C VAL A 16 36.59 -44.73 3.89
N ALA A 17 36.87 -43.77 3.04
CA ALA A 17 37.86 -43.80 2.00
C ALA A 17 37.65 -42.53 1.11
N LEU A 18 38.52 -41.58 1.29
CA LEU A 18 39.15 -40.79 0.23
C LEU A 18 39.85 -39.57 0.85
N LEU A 19 40.95 -39.85 1.50
CA LEU A 19 42.06 -38.91 1.67
C LEU A 19 43.23 -39.51 0.91
N VAL A 20 43.71 -38.81 -0.06
CA VAL A 20 45.11 -38.67 -0.48
C VAL A 20 45.17 -38.28 -1.96
N SER A 21 45.64 -37.08 -2.22
CA SER A 21 46.64 -36.74 -3.24
C SER A 21 46.40 -35.35 -3.84
N GLY A 22 47.40 -34.50 -3.68
CA GLY A 22 47.57 -33.35 -4.54
C GLY A 22 48.21 -32.12 -3.89
N CYS A 23 49.45 -32.24 -3.36
CA CYS A 23 50.34 -31.08 -3.22
C CYS A 23 50.73 -30.56 -4.58
N GLY A 24 50.34 -29.33 -4.90
CA GLY A 24 50.85 -28.57 -6.04
C GLY A 24 51.10 -27.14 -5.59
N ASN A 25 52.36 -26.82 -5.39
CA ASN A 25 52.87 -25.52 -4.99
C ASN A 25 52.84 -24.55 -6.20
N THR A 26 52.06 -23.43 -6.10
CA THR A 26 52.25 -22.29 -6.99
C THR A 26 52.06 -20.98 -6.23
N LYS A 27 52.93 -20.07 -6.54
CA LYS A 27 53.26 -18.80 -5.89
C LYS A 27 52.10 -17.85 -5.78
N SER A 28 52.09 -17.13 -4.64
CA SER A 28 51.26 -15.96 -4.39
C SER A 28 51.56 -14.84 -5.40
N ASP A 29 50.58 -14.49 -6.18
CA ASP A 29 50.43 -13.14 -6.70
C ASP A 29 49.28 -12.48 -5.98
N LYS A 30 49.57 -11.40 -5.26
CA LYS A 30 48.58 -10.51 -4.67
C LYS A 30 47.94 -9.74 -5.83
N ASN A 31 46.74 -10.11 -6.19
CA ASN A 31 45.81 -9.23 -6.89
C ASN A 31 44.68 -8.85 -5.97
N ASP A 32 44.51 -7.58 -5.91
CA ASP A 32 43.43 -6.83 -5.22
C ASP A 32 42.09 -7.18 -5.89
N ASP A 33 41.42 -8.20 -5.38
CA ASP A 33 40.07 -8.56 -5.84
C ASP A 33 39.05 -7.68 -5.08
N GLY A 34 38.74 -6.54 -5.69
CA GLY A 34 37.46 -5.89 -5.45
C GLY A 34 36.35 -6.93 -5.61
N LYS A 35 35.57 -7.17 -4.52
CA LYS A 35 34.37 -7.99 -4.53
C LYS A 35 33.49 -7.54 -5.70
N LYS A 36 33.57 -8.16 -6.85
CA LYS A 36 32.50 -8.17 -7.83
C LYS A 36 31.36 -8.92 -7.16
N SER A 37 30.31 -8.20 -6.80
CA SER A 37 29.01 -8.80 -6.52
C SER A 37 28.68 -9.72 -7.70
N SER A 38 28.68 -11.01 -7.49
CA SER A 38 28.18 -11.96 -8.50
C SER A 38 26.70 -11.69 -8.65
N LYS A 39 26.28 -11.27 -9.84
CA LYS A 39 24.87 -11.10 -10.20
C LYS A 39 24.19 -12.43 -9.95
N LYS A 40 23.15 -12.47 -9.11
CA LYS A 40 22.31 -13.65 -8.95
C LYS A 40 21.41 -13.79 -10.18
N ASP A 41 21.26 -14.99 -10.69
CA ASP A 41 20.37 -15.25 -11.83
C ASP A 41 18.91 -15.37 -11.38
N GLU A 42 18.69 -15.67 -10.10
CA GLU A 42 17.36 -15.84 -9.48
C GLU A 42 17.26 -15.03 -8.18
N ILE A 43 16.10 -14.43 -7.94
CA ILE A 43 15.74 -13.74 -6.69
C ILE A 43 14.49 -14.39 -6.13
N HIS A 44 14.54 -14.77 -4.84
CA HIS A 44 13.45 -15.34 -4.09
C HIS A 44 12.86 -14.32 -3.11
N ILE A 45 11.58 -14.01 -3.28
CA ILE A 45 10.82 -13.03 -2.51
C ILE A 45 9.75 -13.80 -1.73
N ALA A 46 9.92 -13.91 -0.41
CA ALA A 46 8.93 -14.57 0.45
C ALA A 46 7.77 -13.62 0.76
N ILE A 47 6.59 -13.95 0.24
CA ILE A 47 5.33 -13.21 0.43
C ILE A 47 4.44 -13.89 1.47
N SER A 48 3.60 -13.11 2.15
CA SER A 48 2.83 -13.57 3.32
C SER A 48 1.56 -14.35 2.98
N ALA A 49 1.05 -14.24 1.74
CA ALA A 49 -0.16 -14.91 1.31
C ALA A 49 -0.13 -15.27 -0.19
N ASN A 50 -0.96 -16.24 -0.56
CA ASN A 50 -1.17 -16.56 -1.95
C ASN A 50 -1.97 -15.44 -2.64
N PRO A 51 -1.53 -14.92 -3.82
CA PRO A 51 -2.33 -13.95 -4.55
C PRO A 51 -3.64 -14.61 -5.03
N PRO A 52 -4.81 -13.99 -4.78
CA PRO A 52 -6.09 -14.55 -5.22
C PRO A 52 -6.27 -14.49 -6.75
N SER A 53 -5.53 -13.60 -7.40
CA SER A 53 -5.49 -13.38 -8.84
C SER A 53 -4.17 -12.69 -9.19
N LEU A 54 -3.81 -12.65 -10.47
CA LEU A 54 -2.74 -11.80 -11.00
C LEU A 54 -3.29 -10.65 -11.88
N ASP A 55 -4.56 -10.30 -11.67
CA ASP A 55 -5.25 -9.19 -12.32
C ASP A 55 -5.33 -7.97 -11.40
N PRO A 56 -4.40 -7.00 -11.51
CA PRO A 56 -4.36 -5.84 -10.62
C PRO A 56 -5.52 -4.85 -10.83
N GLN A 57 -6.28 -4.95 -11.92
CA GLN A 57 -7.45 -4.08 -12.12
C GLN A 57 -8.61 -4.46 -11.19
N SER A 58 -8.81 -5.76 -10.96
CA SER A 58 -9.99 -6.28 -10.26
C SER A 58 -9.77 -6.52 -8.77
N VAL A 59 -8.52 -6.70 -8.34
CA VAL A 59 -8.19 -7.10 -6.96
C VAL A 59 -7.46 -5.99 -6.21
N ASN A 60 -8.00 -5.60 -5.06
CA ASN A 60 -7.34 -4.68 -4.14
C ASN A 60 -6.44 -5.48 -3.18
N SER A 61 -5.21 -5.75 -3.61
CA SER A 61 -4.19 -6.48 -2.83
C SER A 61 -2.80 -5.94 -3.13
N ASN A 62 -2.02 -5.67 -2.08
CA ASN A 62 -0.63 -5.23 -2.21
C ASN A 62 0.23 -6.30 -2.90
N ILE A 63 -0.01 -7.58 -2.59
CA ILE A 63 0.72 -8.70 -3.23
C ILE A 63 0.46 -8.74 -4.73
N VAL A 64 -0.81 -8.60 -5.14
CA VAL A 64 -1.17 -8.57 -6.57
C VAL A 64 -0.59 -7.36 -7.26
N GLY A 65 -0.62 -6.19 -6.62
CA GLY A 65 0.03 -4.97 -7.12
C GLY A 65 1.54 -5.14 -7.22
N GLY A 66 2.19 -5.67 -6.18
CA GLY A 66 3.64 -5.89 -6.12
C GLY A 66 4.15 -6.83 -7.21
N ILE A 67 3.44 -7.95 -7.48
CA ILE A 67 3.74 -8.83 -8.62
C ILE A 67 3.44 -8.12 -9.95
N GLY A 68 2.29 -7.45 -10.01
CA GLY A 68 1.75 -6.84 -11.22
C GLY A 68 2.64 -5.75 -11.82
N ILE A 69 3.32 -4.93 -11.01
CA ILE A 69 4.22 -3.86 -11.51
C ILE A 69 5.44 -4.39 -12.28
N HIS A 70 5.78 -5.67 -12.15
CA HIS A 70 6.83 -6.32 -12.93
C HIS A 70 6.33 -6.83 -14.28
N VAL A 71 5.02 -7.13 -14.37
CA VAL A 71 4.39 -7.79 -15.52
C VAL A 71 3.67 -6.78 -16.41
N TYR A 72 3.02 -5.80 -15.81
CA TYR A 72 2.19 -4.83 -16.51
C TYR A 72 2.71 -3.41 -16.35
N GLU A 73 2.30 -2.55 -17.27
CA GLU A 73 2.48 -1.11 -17.16
C GLU A 73 1.12 -0.41 -17.38
N SER A 74 1.03 0.83 -16.91
CA SER A 74 -0.13 1.72 -17.07
C SER A 74 0.23 2.92 -17.95
N LEU A 75 -0.75 3.73 -18.31
CA LEU A 75 -0.50 4.97 -19.07
C LEU A 75 0.38 5.94 -18.30
N PHE A 76 0.13 6.05 -16.99
CA PHE A 76 0.86 6.91 -16.05
C PHE A 76 1.19 6.10 -14.80
N ALA A 77 2.26 6.45 -14.10
CA ALA A 77 2.64 5.88 -12.81
C ALA A 77 3.19 6.98 -11.90
N MET A 78 3.25 6.72 -10.60
CA MET A 78 3.79 7.67 -9.62
C MET A 78 5.31 7.67 -9.62
N ASP A 79 5.90 8.85 -9.60
CA ASP A 79 7.32 9.02 -9.33
C ASP A 79 7.64 8.95 -7.82
N GLU A 80 8.89 9.17 -7.45
CA GLU A 80 9.34 9.17 -6.05
C GLU A 80 8.78 10.32 -5.19
N ASN A 81 8.21 11.35 -5.83
CA ASN A 81 7.56 12.50 -5.18
C ASN A 81 6.04 12.36 -5.17
N TYR A 82 5.51 11.20 -5.56
CA TYR A 82 4.08 10.93 -5.75
C TYR A 82 3.43 11.79 -6.85
N GLU A 83 4.22 12.26 -7.82
CA GLU A 83 3.70 12.97 -8.97
C GLU A 83 3.42 12.00 -10.14
N PRO A 84 2.29 12.17 -10.85
CA PRO A 84 1.95 11.29 -11.96
C PRO A 84 2.85 11.56 -13.17
N THR A 85 3.55 10.53 -13.62
CA THR A 85 4.51 10.57 -14.72
C THR A 85 4.08 9.65 -15.86
N PRO A 86 4.19 10.04 -17.15
CA PRO A 86 3.89 9.19 -18.28
C PRO A 86 4.77 7.91 -18.30
N VAL A 87 4.16 6.77 -18.65
CA VAL A 87 4.84 5.46 -18.82
C VAL A 87 4.55 4.87 -20.19
N LEU A 88 3.32 4.42 -20.46
CA LEU A 88 2.85 4.01 -21.80
C LEU A 88 2.27 5.18 -22.57
N ALA A 89 1.85 6.23 -21.90
CA ALA A 89 1.61 7.53 -22.53
C ALA A 89 2.94 8.17 -22.90
N GLU A 90 2.98 8.90 -24.01
CA GLU A 90 4.07 9.82 -24.40
C GLU A 90 3.78 11.24 -23.89
N SER A 91 2.53 11.67 -24.01
CA SER A 91 2.06 13.00 -23.60
C SER A 91 0.54 13.02 -23.49
N TYR A 92 0.00 14.07 -22.89
CA TYR A 92 -1.43 14.35 -22.91
C TYR A 92 -1.73 15.85 -23.01
N GLU A 93 -2.92 16.15 -23.49
CA GLU A 93 -3.49 17.51 -23.56
C GLU A 93 -4.90 17.48 -22.97
N VAL A 94 -5.30 18.54 -22.28
CA VAL A 94 -6.62 18.66 -21.66
C VAL A 94 -7.39 19.75 -22.39
N SER A 95 -8.66 19.50 -22.73
CA SER A 95 -9.54 20.50 -23.33
C SER A 95 -9.81 21.66 -22.36
N ASP A 96 -10.14 22.84 -22.89
CA ASP A 96 -10.39 24.06 -22.09
C ASP A 96 -11.50 23.88 -21.02
N ASP A 97 -12.45 22.99 -21.27
CA ASP A 97 -13.52 22.66 -20.33
C ASP A 97 -13.16 21.57 -19.32
N GLY A 98 -11.94 21.00 -19.41
CA GLY A 98 -11.46 19.92 -18.55
C GLY A 98 -12.15 18.57 -18.74
N MET A 99 -12.96 18.42 -19.81
CA MET A 99 -13.81 17.24 -20.01
C MET A 99 -13.20 16.18 -20.93
N THR A 100 -12.13 16.51 -21.67
CA THR A 100 -11.48 15.59 -22.59
C THR A 100 -9.98 15.62 -22.41
N TYR A 101 -9.38 14.45 -22.20
CA TYR A 101 -7.94 14.24 -22.13
C TYR A 101 -7.52 13.49 -23.38
N THR A 102 -6.79 14.16 -24.28
CA THR A 102 -6.20 13.54 -25.47
C THR A 102 -4.83 13.01 -25.12
N ILE A 103 -4.68 11.69 -25.12
CA ILE A 103 -3.46 10.99 -24.66
C ILE A 103 -2.79 10.37 -25.88
N LYS A 104 -1.52 10.72 -26.11
CA LYS A 104 -0.66 10.11 -27.13
C LYS A 104 0.09 8.93 -26.51
N LEU A 105 0.14 7.82 -27.23
CA LEU A 105 0.77 6.59 -26.78
C LEU A 105 2.19 6.48 -27.30
N ARG A 106 3.07 5.86 -26.50
CA ARG A 106 4.41 5.46 -26.95
C ARG A 106 4.26 4.43 -28.07
N GLN A 107 5.01 4.60 -29.14
CA GLN A 107 5.06 3.68 -30.28
C GLN A 107 6.15 2.63 -30.09
N GLY A 108 5.96 1.44 -30.69
CA GLY A 108 6.89 0.34 -30.66
C GLY A 108 6.94 -0.43 -29.35
N VAL A 109 6.02 -0.17 -28.42
CA VAL A 109 5.85 -0.96 -27.20
C VAL A 109 5.24 -2.31 -27.54
N LYS A 110 5.85 -3.40 -27.08
CA LYS A 110 5.37 -4.76 -27.35
C LYS A 110 4.87 -5.43 -26.10
N PHE A 111 3.78 -6.15 -26.26
CA PHE A 111 3.32 -7.11 -25.27
C PHE A 111 4.21 -8.35 -25.21
N HIS A 112 4.06 -9.15 -24.16
CA HIS A 112 4.79 -10.40 -23.96
C HIS A 112 4.57 -11.44 -25.05
N ASN A 113 3.46 -11.37 -25.79
CA ASN A 113 3.18 -12.21 -26.95
C ASN A 113 3.86 -11.71 -28.23
N GLY A 114 4.51 -10.55 -28.21
CA GLY A 114 5.24 -9.94 -29.33
C GLY A 114 4.42 -8.98 -30.16
N GLU A 115 3.13 -8.81 -29.93
CA GLU A 115 2.26 -7.85 -30.59
C GLU A 115 2.55 -6.42 -30.11
N GLU A 116 2.39 -5.44 -31.01
CA GLU A 116 2.58 -4.03 -30.66
C GLU A 116 1.33 -3.47 -30.00
N MET A 117 1.51 -2.76 -28.89
CA MET A 117 0.42 -2.06 -28.20
C MET A 117 -0.12 -0.92 -29.04
N THR A 118 -1.44 -0.87 -29.20
CA THR A 118 -2.17 0.16 -29.91
C THR A 118 -3.27 0.80 -29.08
N ALA A 119 -3.96 1.77 -29.65
CA ALA A 119 -5.11 2.43 -29.03
C ALA A 119 -6.28 1.47 -28.74
N ASP A 120 -6.42 0.39 -29.54
CA ASP A 120 -7.48 -0.61 -29.30
C ASP A 120 -7.26 -1.33 -27.95
N ASP A 121 -6.02 -1.69 -27.64
CA ASP A 121 -5.64 -2.32 -26.36
C ASP A 121 -5.87 -1.40 -25.18
N VAL A 122 -5.49 -0.13 -25.33
CA VAL A 122 -5.68 0.89 -24.31
C VAL A 122 -7.16 1.14 -24.05
N VAL A 123 -7.97 1.28 -25.10
CA VAL A 123 -9.42 1.51 -24.98
C VAL A 123 -10.10 0.32 -24.29
N ALA A 124 -9.78 -0.91 -24.70
CA ALA A 124 -10.32 -2.13 -24.10
C ALA A 124 -9.94 -2.21 -22.61
N SER A 125 -8.64 -2.06 -22.29
CA SER A 125 -8.13 -2.18 -20.92
C SER A 125 -8.67 -1.10 -19.99
N MET A 126 -8.71 0.15 -20.44
CA MET A 126 -9.09 1.29 -19.60
C MET A 126 -10.60 1.33 -19.36
N ASN A 127 -11.42 1.01 -20.32
CA ASN A 127 -12.87 0.91 -20.13
C ASN A 127 -13.21 -0.24 -19.18
N ARG A 128 -12.55 -1.41 -19.32
CA ARG A 128 -12.67 -2.50 -18.37
C ARG A 128 -12.25 -2.06 -16.96
N TRP A 129 -11.13 -1.35 -16.81
CA TRP A 129 -10.67 -0.86 -15.52
C TRP A 129 -11.69 0.04 -14.82
N ILE A 130 -12.33 0.96 -15.55
CA ILE A 130 -13.38 1.83 -15.00
C ILE A 130 -14.58 1.00 -14.50
N GLU A 131 -14.92 -0.09 -15.19
CA GLU A 131 -16.06 -0.95 -14.83
C GLU A 131 -15.73 -1.91 -13.67
N THR A 132 -14.54 -2.52 -13.67
CA THR A 132 -14.19 -3.62 -12.76
C THR A 132 -13.52 -3.15 -11.47
N SER A 133 -12.77 -2.02 -11.49
CA SER A 133 -12.14 -1.47 -10.31
C SER A 133 -13.15 -0.64 -9.49
N PRO A 134 -13.51 -1.06 -8.26
CA PRO A 134 -14.37 -0.25 -7.39
C PRO A 134 -13.83 1.17 -7.18
N LYS A 135 -12.49 1.32 -7.13
CA LYS A 135 -11.84 2.62 -6.98
C LYS A 135 -12.04 3.49 -8.21
N ALA A 136 -11.74 2.97 -9.40
CA ALA A 136 -11.91 3.72 -10.66
C ALA A 136 -13.39 4.08 -10.87
N ASN A 137 -14.29 3.14 -10.65
CA ASN A 137 -15.73 3.37 -10.77
C ASN A 137 -16.23 4.49 -9.84
N THR A 138 -15.74 4.53 -8.59
CA THR A 138 -16.10 5.58 -7.63
C THR A 138 -15.58 6.96 -8.06
N LEU A 139 -14.37 7.03 -8.61
CA LEU A 139 -13.69 8.30 -8.90
C LEU A 139 -14.03 8.87 -10.28
N ILE A 140 -14.10 8.01 -11.29
CA ILE A 140 -14.33 8.40 -12.70
C ILE A 140 -15.38 7.52 -13.39
N GLY A 141 -16.26 6.86 -12.66
CA GLY A 141 -17.34 6.06 -13.23
C GLY A 141 -18.21 6.87 -14.19
N GLY A 142 -18.60 6.25 -15.30
CA GLY A 142 -19.31 6.92 -16.39
C GLY A 142 -18.41 7.69 -17.36
N SER A 143 -17.10 7.73 -17.14
CA SER A 143 -16.10 8.18 -18.13
C SER A 143 -15.82 7.07 -19.14
N THR A 144 -15.30 7.44 -20.32
CA THR A 144 -15.01 6.49 -21.40
C THR A 144 -13.73 6.82 -22.13
N PHE A 145 -12.97 5.78 -22.49
CA PHE A 145 -11.86 5.90 -23.44
C PHE A 145 -12.37 5.61 -24.85
N GLU A 146 -11.96 6.44 -25.82
CA GLU A 146 -12.29 6.31 -27.22
C GLU A 146 -11.03 6.40 -28.08
N LYS A 147 -10.93 5.56 -29.09
CA LYS A 147 -9.84 5.62 -30.10
C LYS A 147 -9.99 6.84 -30.97
N VAL A 148 -8.90 7.56 -31.18
CA VAL A 148 -8.77 8.63 -32.17
C VAL A 148 -8.03 8.11 -33.41
N ASP A 149 -6.86 7.51 -33.20
CA ASP A 149 -6.07 6.81 -34.19
C ASP A 149 -5.30 5.67 -33.49
N ASP A 150 -4.36 5.01 -34.18
CA ASP A 150 -3.67 3.82 -33.66
C ASP A 150 -2.79 4.13 -32.42
N TYR A 151 -2.41 5.40 -32.21
CA TYR A 151 -1.55 5.82 -31.08
C TYR A 151 -2.10 7.05 -30.34
N THR A 152 -3.39 7.31 -30.49
CA THR A 152 -4.05 8.41 -29.77
C THR A 152 -5.41 7.96 -29.25
N VAL A 153 -5.66 8.19 -27.96
CA VAL A 153 -6.94 7.96 -27.33
C VAL A 153 -7.46 9.22 -26.65
N ASN A 154 -8.77 9.37 -26.59
CA ASN A 154 -9.45 10.38 -25.78
C ASN A 154 -10.07 9.72 -24.56
N LEU A 155 -9.77 10.20 -23.37
CA LEU A 155 -10.58 9.97 -22.17
C LEU A 155 -11.60 11.10 -22.07
N LYS A 156 -12.88 10.77 -22.15
CA LYS A 156 -14.00 11.67 -21.87
C LYS A 156 -14.49 11.44 -20.46
N VAL A 157 -14.34 12.46 -19.62
CA VAL A 157 -14.79 12.39 -18.22
C VAL A 157 -16.20 12.96 -18.08
N ASN A 158 -16.96 12.42 -17.13
CA ASN A 158 -18.31 12.87 -16.82
C ASN A 158 -18.33 14.15 -15.98
N GLN A 159 -17.21 14.49 -15.36
CA GLN A 159 -17.00 15.71 -14.57
C GLN A 159 -15.52 16.14 -14.69
N ALA A 160 -15.28 17.42 -14.91
CA ALA A 160 -13.93 17.97 -14.90
C ALA A 160 -13.31 17.83 -13.50
N SER A 161 -12.03 17.42 -13.44
CA SER A 161 -11.26 17.32 -12.20
C SER A 161 -9.78 17.42 -12.49
N SER A 162 -9.03 18.14 -11.65
CA SER A 162 -7.56 18.17 -11.69
C SER A 162 -6.91 16.82 -11.36
N ASP A 163 -7.66 15.90 -10.76
CA ASP A 163 -7.14 14.66 -10.21
C ASP A 163 -7.08 13.51 -11.23
N ILE A 164 -7.57 13.71 -12.46
CA ILE A 164 -7.74 12.62 -13.44
C ILE A 164 -6.42 11.89 -13.70
N ILE A 165 -5.33 12.61 -13.94
CA ILE A 165 -4.03 11.98 -14.23
C ILE A 165 -3.48 11.26 -13.00
N MET A 166 -3.69 11.82 -11.80
CA MET A 166 -3.32 11.18 -10.53
C MET A 166 -4.11 9.88 -10.31
N ILE A 167 -5.39 9.86 -10.66
CA ILE A 167 -6.23 8.65 -10.60
C ILE A 167 -5.71 7.57 -11.55
N LEU A 168 -5.33 7.95 -12.77
CA LEU A 168 -4.78 7.03 -13.79
C LEU A 168 -3.39 6.49 -13.39
N ALA A 169 -2.62 7.21 -12.59
CA ALA A 169 -1.29 6.83 -12.12
C ALA A 169 -1.31 6.02 -10.80
N SER A 170 -2.48 5.80 -10.21
CA SER A 170 -2.61 5.12 -8.90
C SER A 170 -2.03 3.71 -8.92
N PRO A 171 -1.15 3.35 -7.94
CA PRO A 171 -0.59 2.00 -7.84
C PRO A 171 -1.57 0.96 -7.25
N ILE A 172 -2.67 1.41 -6.63
CA ILE A 172 -3.67 0.54 -6.01
C ILE A 172 -4.77 0.27 -7.04
N GLN A 173 -5.05 -1.00 -7.34
CA GLN A 173 -5.93 -1.40 -8.43
C GLN A 173 -5.54 -0.66 -9.72
N PHE A 174 -4.23 -0.72 -10.03
CA PHE A 174 -3.68 0.11 -11.09
C PHE A 174 -4.23 -0.26 -12.48
N ALA A 175 -4.28 0.75 -13.35
CA ALA A 175 -4.84 0.69 -14.69
C ALA A 175 -3.88 -0.03 -15.66
N ALA A 176 -3.66 -1.33 -15.44
CA ALA A 176 -2.80 -2.17 -16.26
C ALA A 176 -3.33 -2.25 -17.70
N ILE A 177 -2.43 -2.20 -18.69
CA ILE A 177 -2.79 -2.36 -20.09
C ILE A 177 -2.54 -3.81 -20.51
N TYR A 178 -3.55 -4.43 -21.13
CA TYR A 178 -3.56 -5.78 -21.67
C TYR A 178 -3.83 -5.76 -23.18
N PRO A 179 -3.48 -6.81 -23.93
CA PRO A 179 -4.00 -6.99 -25.29
C PRO A 179 -5.54 -6.99 -25.30
N ALA A 180 -6.14 -6.41 -26.32
CA ALA A 180 -7.60 -6.31 -26.43
C ALA A 180 -8.29 -7.68 -26.37
N GLU A 181 -7.71 -8.70 -27.01
CA GLU A 181 -8.24 -10.07 -26.99
C GLU A 181 -8.23 -10.71 -25.59
N VAL A 182 -7.25 -10.36 -24.74
CA VAL A 182 -7.21 -10.80 -23.32
C VAL A 182 -8.37 -10.17 -22.55
N VAL A 183 -8.66 -8.89 -22.80
CA VAL A 183 -9.80 -8.18 -22.20
C VAL A 183 -11.13 -8.78 -22.69
N GLU A 184 -11.27 -9.02 -23.99
CA GLU A 184 -12.49 -9.60 -24.59
C GLU A 184 -12.76 -11.02 -24.09
N SER A 185 -11.72 -11.78 -23.79
CA SER A 185 -11.83 -13.15 -23.26
C SER A 185 -12.05 -13.20 -21.75
N ALA A 186 -11.91 -12.07 -21.03
CA ALA A 186 -12.04 -12.02 -19.58
C ALA A 186 -13.45 -12.40 -19.12
N GLY A 187 -13.52 -13.35 -18.18
CA GLY A 187 -14.76 -13.79 -17.54
C GLY A 187 -15.07 -13.03 -16.25
N ALA A 188 -16.04 -13.56 -15.51
CA ALA A 188 -16.41 -13.02 -14.19
C ALA A 188 -15.26 -13.10 -13.17
N ASP A 189 -14.34 -14.06 -13.36
CA ASP A 189 -13.17 -14.28 -12.49
C ASP A 189 -11.94 -13.44 -12.90
N GLY A 190 -12.08 -12.55 -13.88
CA GLY A 190 -11.02 -11.70 -14.40
C GLY A 190 -10.33 -12.24 -15.64
N ILE A 191 -9.10 -11.75 -15.92
CA ILE A 191 -8.27 -12.24 -17.02
C ILE A 191 -7.69 -13.62 -16.71
N SER A 192 -7.53 -14.47 -17.72
CA SER A 192 -6.94 -15.80 -17.61
C SER A 192 -5.53 -15.91 -18.22
N GLU A 193 -5.15 -14.92 -19.03
CA GLU A 193 -3.83 -14.83 -19.64
C GLU A 193 -3.11 -13.59 -19.08
N TYR A 194 -1.92 -13.80 -18.54
CA TYR A 194 -1.15 -12.75 -17.86
C TYR A 194 -0.13 -12.11 -18.80
N ILE A 195 -0.64 -11.42 -19.82
CA ILE A 195 0.14 -10.78 -20.87
C ILE A 195 0.15 -9.26 -20.62
N GLY A 196 1.32 -8.70 -20.38
CA GLY A 196 1.55 -7.28 -20.20
C GLY A 196 2.67 -6.77 -21.09
N THR A 197 3.11 -5.54 -20.83
CA THR A 197 4.24 -4.87 -21.51
C THR A 197 5.49 -4.80 -20.64
N GLY A 198 5.45 -5.29 -19.40
CA GLY A 198 6.48 -5.11 -18.40
C GLY A 198 7.79 -5.85 -18.63
N PRO A 199 8.82 -5.59 -17.79
CA PRO A 199 10.14 -6.17 -17.92
C PRO A 199 10.21 -7.66 -17.59
N TYR A 200 9.17 -8.25 -17.00
CA TYR A 200 9.06 -9.67 -16.70
C TYR A 200 7.74 -10.24 -17.21
N LYS A 201 7.76 -11.55 -17.53
CA LYS A 201 6.59 -12.35 -17.97
C LYS A 201 6.25 -13.37 -16.90
N VAL A 202 4.96 -13.63 -16.67
CA VAL A 202 4.54 -14.77 -15.85
C VAL A 202 4.85 -16.06 -16.62
N SER A 203 5.76 -16.88 -16.08
CA SER A 203 6.12 -18.16 -16.66
C SER A 203 5.43 -19.33 -15.97
N GLU A 204 5.18 -19.23 -14.69
CA GLU A 204 4.47 -20.26 -13.93
C GLU A 204 3.78 -19.66 -12.70
N TRP A 205 2.58 -20.13 -12.40
CA TRP A 205 1.90 -19.86 -11.15
C TRP A 205 1.41 -21.17 -10.53
N LYS A 206 2.01 -21.56 -9.43
CA LYS A 206 1.60 -22.69 -8.60
C LYS A 206 0.90 -22.17 -7.34
N GLN A 207 -0.40 -22.37 -7.27
CA GLN A 207 -1.22 -22.00 -6.13
C GLN A 207 -0.59 -22.48 -4.81
N ASP A 208 -0.58 -21.63 -3.80
CA ASP A 208 -0.03 -21.88 -2.47
C ASP A 208 1.48 -22.23 -2.43
N GLN A 209 2.20 -22.06 -3.53
CA GLN A 209 3.63 -22.31 -3.61
C GLN A 209 4.40 -21.08 -4.08
N TYR A 210 4.21 -20.67 -5.33
CA TYR A 210 4.92 -19.50 -5.88
C TYR A 210 4.30 -18.95 -7.17
N VAL A 211 4.63 -17.71 -7.46
CA VAL A 211 4.54 -17.12 -8.80
C VAL A 211 5.96 -16.94 -9.33
N LYS A 212 6.24 -17.49 -10.52
CA LYS A 212 7.52 -17.36 -11.19
C LYS A 212 7.41 -16.39 -12.35
N LEU A 213 8.29 -15.40 -12.37
CA LEU A 213 8.44 -14.47 -13.48
C LEU A 213 9.78 -14.68 -14.15
N GLU A 214 9.81 -14.62 -15.48
CA GLU A 214 11.02 -14.66 -16.30
C GLU A 214 11.21 -13.34 -17.03
N LYS A 215 12.44 -12.92 -17.19
CA LYS A 215 12.81 -11.67 -17.84
C LYS A 215 12.26 -11.61 -19.26
N ASN A 216 11.73 -10.46 -19.62
CA ASN A 216 11.30 -10.14 -20.98
C ASN A 216 12.46 -9.54 -21.76
N GLU A 217 13.11 -10.32 -22.62
CA GLU A 217 14.24 -9.87 -23.44
C GLU A 217 13.83 -8.83 -24.50
N ASP A 218 12.55 -8.79 -24.88
CA ASP A 218 12.00 -7.84 -25.85
C ASP A 218 11.43 -6.57 -25.19
N TYR A 219 11.63 -6.38 -23.88
CA TYR A 219 11.11 -5.24 -23.15
C TYR A 219 11.57 -3.89 -23.74
N GLN A 220 10.65 -2.97 -23.88
CA GLN A 220 10.89 -1.62 -24.43
C GLN A 220 10.85 -0.57 -23.28
N PRO A 221 11.97 -0.30 -22.60
CA PRO A 221 12.00 0.61 -21.46
C PRO A 221 11.63 2.03 -21.85
N SER A 222 11.11 2.81 -20.88
CA SER A 222 11.01 4.25 -21.01
C SER A 222 12.42 4.84 -21.25
N LYS A 223 12.48 5.98 -21.93
CA LYS A 223 13.72 6.77 -22.09
C LYS A 223 13.99 7.69 -20.90
N ASP A 224 12.98 7.90 -20.07
CA ASP A 224 13.09 8.74 -18.89
C ASP A 224 13.82 8.00 -17.76
N ALA A 225 14.50 8.74 -16.91
CA ALA A 225 15.19 8.15 -15.76
C ALA A 225 14.21 7.44 -14.85
N SER A 226 14.65 6.34 -14.24
CA SER A 226 13.86 5.61 -13.25
C SER A 226 13.59 6.49 -12.02
N THR A 227 12.32 6.59 -11.62
CA THR A 227 11.87 7.35 -10.46
C THR A 227 10.58 6.75 -9.90
N GLY A 228 10.55 6.39 -8.60
CA GLY A 228 9.43 5.68 -7.99
C GLY A 228 9.11 4.39 -8.75
N ILE A 229 7.87 4.28 -9.25
CA ILE A 229 7.43 3.16 -10.10
C ILE A 229 7.32 3.56 -11.59
N ALA A 230 7.77 4.76 -11.94
CA ALA A 230 7.79 5.32 -13.29
C ALA A 230 9.20 5.28 -13.91
N GLY A 231 9.29 5.70 -15.18
CA GLY A 231 10.55 5.79 -15.92
C GLY A 231 11.13 4.44 -16.35
N GLU A 232 12.45 4.41 -16.55
CA GLU A 232 13.18 3.22 -17.03
C GLU A 232 13.16 2.10 -15.99
N LYS A 233 12.61 0.94 -16.35
CA LYS A 233 12.69 -0.29 -15.55
C LYS A 233 13.77 -1.22 -16.13
N LYS A 234 14.64 -1.72 -15.26
CA LYS A 234 15.74 -2.63 -15.64
C LYS A 234 15.57 -4.00 -15.00
N ALA A 235 15.24 -5.00 -15.79
CA ALA A 235 15.30 -6.39 -15.36
C ALA A 235 16.76 -6.78 -15.08
N ALA A 236 17.18 -6.73 -13.81
CA ALA A 236 18.55 -7.01 -13.41
C ALA A 236 18.86 -8.50 -13.28
N THR A 237 17.85 -9.34 -13.12
CA THR A 237 17.90 -10.77 -12.82
C THR A 237 17.07 -11.53 -13.86
N GLU A 238 17.44 -12.76 -14.17
CA GLU A 238 16.75 -13.57 -15.17
C GLU A 238 15.40 -14.08 -14.66
N THR A 239 15.30 -14.40 -13.36
CA THR A 239 14.10 -15.00 -12.77
C THR A 239 13.77 -14.37 -11.42
N LEU A 240 12.47 -14.10 -11.20
CA LEU A 240 11.92 -13.73 -9.89
C LEU A 240 10.96 -14.83 -9.43
N TYR A 241 11.10 -15.26 -8.19
CA TYR A 241 10.15 -16.13 -7.49
C TYR A 241 9.46 -15.33 -6.39
N PHE A 242 8.14 -15.31 -6.40
CA PHE A 242 7.34 -14.85 -5.28
C PHE A 242 6.86 -16.11 -4.53
N ASP A 243 7.63 -16.51 -3.53
CA ASP A 243 7.38 -17.73 -2.76
C ASP A 243 6.31 -17.49 -1.70
N VAL A 244 5.27 -18.30 -1.68
CA VAL A 244 4.17 -18.17 -0.68
C VAL A 244 4.60 -18.80 0.64
N VAL A 245 4.87 -17.98 1.64
CA VAL A 245 5.35 -18.38 2.96
C VAL A 245 4.52 -17.65 4.03
N THR A 246 3.39 -18.26 4.42
CA THR A 246 2.40 -17.60 5.29
C THR A 246 2.89 -17.40 6.73
N ASP A 247 3.77 -18.27 7.23
CA ASP A 247 4.32 -18.16 8.57
C ASP A 247 5.50 -17.18 8.63
N ALA A 248 5.37 -16.12 9.42
CA ALA A 248 6.36 -15.06 9.54
C ALA A 248 7.72 -15.55 10.08
N ALA A 249 7.72 -16.49 11.03
CA ALA A 249 8.97 -17.03 11.59
C ALA A 249 9.73 -17.84 10.52
N THR A 250 9.02 -18.54 9.64
CA THR A 250 9.61 -19.24 8.50
C THR A 250 10.19 -18.26 7.48
N ARG A 251 9.51 -17.13 7.17
CA ARG A 251 10.05 -16.07 6.30
C ARG A 251 11.34 -15.49 6.87
N ILE A 252 11.35 -15.15 8.17
CA ILE A 252 12.52 -14.59 8.85
C ILE A 252 13.69 -15.59 8.83
N ALA A 253 13.44 -16.85 9.22
CA ALA A 253 14.48 -17.89 9.22
C ALA A 253 15.05 -18.13 7.82
N GLY A 254 14.20 -18.15 6.79
CA GLY A 254 14.59 -18.29 5.39
C GLY A 254 15.44 -17.12 4.89
N LEU A 255 15.10 -15.88 5.28
CA LEU A 255 15.89 -14.69 4.98
C LEU A 255 17.28 -14.77 5.65
N GLN A 256 17.33 -15.09 6.95
CA GLN A 256 18.57 -15.18 7.72
C GLN A 256 19.53 -16.28 7.22
N ASN A 257 19.01 -17.39 6.70
CA ASN A 257 19.82 -18.48 6.16
C ASN A 257 20.12 -18.36 4.65
N GLY A 258 19.58 -17.32 3.99
CA GLY A 258 19.80 -17.06 2.57
C GLY A 258 18.94 -17.90 1.61
N GLN A 259 17.88 -18.55 2.09
CA GLN A 259 16.89 -19.21 1.26
C GLN A 259 16.05 -18.19 0.49
N TYR A 260 15.70 -17.08 1.11
CA TYR A 260 15.04 -15.95 0.49
C TYR A 260 15.98 -14.74 0.43
N ASP A 261 15.91 -13.97 -0.63
CA ASP A 261 16.64 -12.72 -0.81
C ASP A 261 15.88 -11.53 -0.22
N ILE A 262 14.56 -11.60 -0.26
CA ILE A 262 13.63 -10.60 0.28
C ILE A 262 12.55 -11.34 1.06
N ALA A 263 12.13 -10.78 2.19
CA ALA A 263 10.96 -11.23 2.93
C ALA A 263 10.07 -10.05 3.25
N GLU A 264 8.81 -10.13 2.81
CA GLU A 264 7.81 -9.09 2.99
C GLU A 264 7.00 -9.28 4.28
N GLU A 265 6.38 -8.21 4.75
CA GLU A 265 5.47 -8.21 5.90
C GLU A 265 6.05 -8.87 7.15
N ILE A 266 7.23 -8.43 7.55
CA ILE A 266 7.86 -8.82 8.80
C ILE A 266 7.11 -8.16 9.97
N PRO A 267 6.66 -8.91 10.99
CA PRO A 267 5.99 -8.31 12.14
C PRO A 267 6.86 -7.28 12.87
N ALA A 268 6.25 -6.19 13.31
CA ALA A 268 6.93 -5.08 13.99
C ALA A 268 7.75 -5.52 15.21
N ASP A 269 7.29 -6.55 15.94
CA ASP A 269 7.98 -7.10 17.11
C ASP A 269 9.37 -7.68 16.78
N ASN A 270 9.61 -8.05 15.53
CA ASN A 270 10.90 -8.59 15.08
C ASN A 270 11.86 -7.49 14.60
N TYR A 271 11.39 -6.25 14.44
CA TYR A 271 12.18 -5.17 13.87
C TYR A 271 13.45 -4.88 14.68
N GLU A 272 13.35 -4.77 16.01
CA GLU A 272 14.49 -4.45 16.88
C GLU A 272 15.60 -5.51 16.81
N GLU A 273 15.24 -6.78 16.69
CA GLU A 273 16.21 -7.88 16.55
C GLU A 273 16.86 -7.87 15.18
N LEU A 274 16.06 -7.84 14.11
CA LEU A 274 16.54 -7.94 12.73
C LEU A 274 17.32 -6.70 12.29
N SER A 275 16.98 -5.52 12.79
CA SER A 275 17.72 -4.27 12.46
C SER A 275 19.15 -4.25 13.00
N LYS A 276 19.49 -5.13 13.96
CA LYS A 276 20.85 -5.29 14.51
C LYS A 276 21.70 -6.27 13.69
N ASP A 277 21.11 -7.01 12.77
CA ASP A 277 21.82 -7.95 11.89
C ASP A 277 22.40 -7.18 10.71
N GLU A 278 23.72 -6.97 10.71
CA GLU A 278 24.44 -6.24 9.67
C GLU A 278 24.38 -6.93 8.28
N SER A 279 23.97 -8.20 8.23
CA SER A 279 23.78 -8.91 6.96
C SER A 279 22.44 -8.61 6.30
N LEU A 280 21.48 -8.00 7.02
CA LEU A 280 20.15 -7.67 6.56
C LEU A 280 19.99 -6.17 6.34
N LYS A 281 19.17 -5.81 5.38
CA LYS A 281 18.70 -4.43 5.18
C LYS A 281 17.21 -4.39 5.47
N MET A 282 16.82 -3.63 6.48
CA MET A 282 15.41 -3.37 6.76
C MET A 282 14.90 -2.21 5.91
N SER A 283 13.72 -2.37 5.33
CA SER A 283 12.94 -1.30 4.71
C SER A 283 11.64 -1.16 5.49
N VAL A 284 11.34 0.04 5.95
CA VAL A 284 10.08 0.37 6.63
C VAL A 284 9.25 1.21 5.69
N GLU A 285 8.14 0.63 5.24
CA GLU A 285 7.17 1.34 4.43
C GLU A 285 6.08 1.93 5.30
N ARG A 286 5.75 3.18 5.06
CA ARG A 286 4.67 3.87 5.75
C ARG A 286 3.38 3.62 4.98
N GLY A 287 2.63 2.58 5.40
CA GLY A 287 1.45 2.09 4.68
C GLY A 287 0.17 2.92 4.91
N GLY A 288 0.15 3.82 5.90
CA GLY A 288 -1.06 4.56 6.23
C GLY A 288 -0.96 5.42 7.48
N THR A 289 -2.12 5.78 8.01
CA THR A 289 -2.26 6.63 9.19
C THR A 289 -3.06 5.92 10.27
N LEU A 290 -2.71 6.13 11.54
CA LEU A 290 -3.51 5.78 12.70
C LEU A 290 -4.26 7.02 13.17
N ASN A 291 -5.58 7.00 13.08
CA ASN A 291 -6.41 8.20 13.24
C ASN A 291 -7.40 8.07 14.38
N LEU A 292 -7.54 9.13 15.17
CA LEU A 292 -8.59 9.30 16.17
C LEU A 292 -9.78 10.03 15.57
N PHE A 293 -10.92 9.37 15.49
CA PHE A 293 -12.18 9.95 15.05
C PHE A 293 -13.00 10.40 16.27
N LEU A 294 -13.39 11.67 16.26
CA LEU A 294 -14.21 12.28 17.30
C LEU A 294 -15.65 12.44 16.80
N ASN A 295 -16.62 11.97 17.57
CA ASN A 295 -18.04 12.26 17.32
C ASN A 295 -18.28 13.77 17.31
N THR A 296 -19.05 14.27 16.35
CA THR A 296 -19.36 15.71 16.25
C THR A 296 -20.82 16.06 16.48
N THR A 297 -21.68 15.07 16.71
CA THR A 297 -23.14 15.23 16.73
C THR A 297 -23.81 14.90 18.08
N GLU A 298 -23.23 13.95 18.83
CA GLU A 298 -23.92 13.39 19.99
C GLU A 298 -23.39 13.95 21.33
N GLY A 299 -24.31 14.26 22.20
CA GLY A 299 -24.03 14.64 23.60
C GLY A 299 -23.04 15.79 23.75
N ILE A 300 -22.17 15.69 24.76
CA ILE A 300 -21.13 16.70 25.03
C ILE A 300 -20.05 16.74 23.90
N MET A 301 -19.93 15.68 23.10
CA MET A 301 -19.03 15.64 21.98
C MET A 301 -19.41 16.58 20.83
N ALA A 302 -20.67 17.02 20.76
CA ALA A 302 -21.12 18.05 19.83
C ALA A 302 -20.50 19.44 20.12
N ASP A 303 -20.04 19.70 21.35
CA ASP A 303 -19.36 20.94 21.70
C ASP A 303 -17.90 20.92 21.20
N VAL A 304 -17.50 21.97 20.47
CA VAL A 304 -16.14 22.08 19.93
C VAL A 304 -15.07 22.19 21.03
N ASN A 305 -15.38 22.84 22.16
CA ASN A 305 -14.41 22.95 23.25
C ASN A 305 -14.13 21.57 23.89
N MET A 306 -15.14 20.67 23.95
CA MET A 306 -14.93 19.30 24.40
C MET A 306 -13.95 18.56 23.49
N ARG A 307 -14.14 18.61 22.16
CA ARG A 307 -13.24 17.99 21.22
C ARG A 307 -11.83 18.58 21.25
N GLN A 308 -11.72 19.91 21.37
CA GLN A 308 -10.43 20.58 21.53
C GLN A 308 -9.75 20.23 22.87
N ALA A 309 -10.52 19.99 23.95
CA ALA A 309 -9.98 19.53 25.22
C ALA A 309 -9.36 18.14 25.10
N ILE A 310 -10.01 17.23 24.37
CA ILE A 310 -9.46 15.92 24.06
C ILE A 310 -8.15 16.08 23.31
N LEU A 311 -8.10 16.83 22.21
CA LEU A 311 -6.89 17.02 21.40
C LEU A 311 -5.75 17.68 22.22
N ALA A 312 -6.08 18.63 23.11
CA ALA A 312 -5.09 19.28 23.96
C ALA A 312 -4.42 18.32 24.95
N ALA A 313 -5.15 17.28 25.41
CA ALA A 313 -4.64 16.29 26.37
C ALA A 313 -3.68 15.27 25.74
N LEU A 314 -3.66 15.12 24.41
CA LEU A 314 -2.96 14.02 23.75
C LEU A 314 -1.47 14.30 23.54
N ASN A 315 -0.66 13.26 23.81
CA ASN A 315 0.71 13.09 23.39
C ASN A 315 0.76 11.97 22.34
N CYS A 316 0.89 12.34 21.07
CA CYS A 316 0.86 11.39 19.96
C CYS A 316 2.10 10.48 19.93
N ASP A 317 3.26 10.94 20.40
CA ASP A 317 4.47 10.10 20.51
C ASP A 317 4.24 8.90 21.43
N ASP A 318 3.66 9.13 22.62
CA ASP A 318 3.39 8.04 23.58
C ASP A 318 2.33 7.06 23.00
N ILE A 319 1.34 7.59 22.29
CA ILE A 319 0.29 6.79 21.65
C ILE A 319 0.90 5.90 20.57
N LEU A 320 1.70 6.48 19.67
CA LEU A 320 2.30 5.73 18.55
C LEU A 320 3.39 4.77 19.02
N LEU A 321 4.16 5.15 20.06
CA LEU A 321 5.13 4.23 20.65
C LEU A 321 4.47 2.99 21.26
N ALA A 322 3.33 3.16 21.91
CA ALA A 322 2.57 2.01 22.44
C ALA A 322 1.95 1.14 21.34
N SER A 323 1.61 1.76 20.20
CA SER A 323 1.02 1.08 19.05
C SER A 323 2.03 0.25 18.26
N TYR A 324 3.23 0.78 18.06
CA TYR A 324 4.23 0.21 17.13
C TYR A 324 5.51 -0.27 17.81
N GLY A 325 5.71 0.00 19.08
CA GLY A 325 6.83 -0.50 19.89
C GLY A 325 8.19 0.15 19.62
N ASN A 326 8.42 0.74 18.46
CA ASN A 326 9.69 1.36 18.08
C ASN A 326 9.48 2.66 17.31
N LYS A 327 10.30 3.67 17.61
CA LYS A 327 10.22 5.00 16.96
C LYS A 327 10.55 5.01 15.47
N ASP A 328 11.30 4.03 14.99
CA ASP A 328 11.64 3.90 13.58
C ASP A 328 10.43 3.47 12.73
N LEU A 329 9.36 2.93 13.37
CA LEU A 329 8.18 2.39 12.70
C LEU A 329 7.04 3.40 12.53
N TYR A 330 7.17 4.62 13.04
CA TYR A 330 6.15 5.64 12.91
C TYR A 330 6.71 7.05 12.78
N GLU A 331 5.86 7.95 12.34
CA GLU A 331 6.12 9.39 12.32
C GLU A 331 4.93 10.15 12.89
N VAL A 332 5.21 11.17 13.71
CA VAL A 332 4.18 12.09 14.20
C VAL A 332 3.92 13.14 13.13
N ASN A 333 2.73 13.08 12.52
CA ASN A 333 2.32 13.97 11.44
C ASN A 333 0.91 14.51 11.68
N ALA A 334 0.72 15.82 11.54
CA ALA A 334 -0.58 16.47 11.67
C ALA A 334 -1.46 16.29 10.41
N GLY A 335 -0.86 15.94 9.28
CA GLY A 335 -1.54 15.80 7.98
C GLY A 335 -2.11 14.42 7.75
N TRP A 336 -2.99 14.33 6.77
CA TRP A 336 -3.63 13.10 6.29
C TRP A 336 -2.93 12.50 5.06
N CYS A 337 -2.08 13.29 4.41
CA CYS A 337 -1.34 12.89 3.23
C CYS A 337 -0.03 12.21 3.62
N VAL A 338 0.61 11.59 2.64
CA VAL A 338 1.98 11.10 2.80
C VAL A 338 2.87 12.26 3.27
N PRO A 339 3.74 12.09 4.27
CA PRO A 339 4.56 13.20 4.80
C PRO A 339 5.43 13.92 3.77
N THR A 340 5.78 13.23 2.69
CA THR A 340 6.55 13.79 1.55
C THR A 340 5.67 14.40 0.47
N ASP A 341 4.34 14.28 0.58
CA ASP A 341 3.42 14.90 -0.38
C ASP A 341 3.41 16.41 -0.20
N THR A 342 4.03 17.11 -1.14
CA THR A 342 4.10 18.57 -1.17
C THR A 342 2.87 19.19 -1.78
N GLN A 343 2.08 18.44 -2.55
CA GLN A 343 0.90 18.94 -3.26
C GLN A 343 -0.28 19.14 -2.32
N TRP A 344 -0.52 18.18 -1.42
CA TRP A 344 -1.66 18.19 -0.49
C TRP A 344 -1.26 18.43 0.97
N GLY A 345 0.04 18.59 1.22
CA GLY A 345 0.57 18.91 2.54
C GLY A 345 0.10 20.29 3.00
N THR A 346 -0.39 20.38 4.24
CA THR A 346 -0.84 21.63 4.84
C THR A 346 -0.55 21.67 6.33
N ASP A 347 -0.26 22.86 6.85
CA ASP A 347 -0.16 23.14 8.28
C ASP A 347 -1.50 23.54 8.93
N ALA A 348 -2.61 23.50 8.17
CA ALA A 348 -3.93 23.84 8.70
C ALA A 348 -4.33 22.91 9.84
N GLY A 349 -4.69 23.47 10.99
CA GLY A 349 -5.05 22.71 12.20
C GLY A 349 -3.88 22.17 13.02
N LYS A 350 -2.62 22.40 12.62
CA LYS A 350 -1.43 21.92 13.34
C LYS A 350 -1.38 22.43 14.79
N GLU A 351 -1.93 23.59 15.06
CA GLU A 351 -2.03 24.17 16.41
C GLU A 351 -2.91 23.35 17.36
N TYR A 352 -3.76 22.45 16.85
CA TYR A 352 -4.59 21.53 17.62
C TYR A 352 -3.97 20.14 17.76
N TYR A 353 -2.87 19.86 17.08
CA TYR A 353 -2.27 18.53 17.02
C TYR A 353 -1.13 18.38 18.04
N ASN A 354 -1.07 17.21 18.71
CA ASN A 354 0.01 16.79 19.61
C ASN A 354 0.41 17.85 20.67
N GLN A 355 -0.58 18.49 21.29
CA GLN A 355 -0.35 19.62 22.19
C GLN A 355 0.23 19.20 23.53
N ASN A 356 -0.13 18.02 24.04
CA ASN A 356 0.30 17.49 25.34
C ASN A 356 0.17 18.52 26.49
N ASP A 357 -0.97 19.25 26.51
CA ASP A 357 -1.24 20.34 27.45
C ASP A 357 -2.51 20.05 28.28
N VAL A 358 -2.30 19.36 29.40
CA VAL A 358 -3.36 18.97 30.33
C VAL A 358 -4.06 20.18 30.95
N GLU A 359 -3.37 21.29 31.21
CA GLU A 359 -3.99 22.47 31.81
C GLU A 359 -4.91 23.18 30.80
N LYS A 360 -4.48 23.31 29.55
CA LYS A 360 -5.34 23.79 28.47
C LYS A 360 -6.56 22.89 28.29
N ALA A 361 -6.39 21.55 28.35
CA ALA A 361 -7.51 20.62 28.31
C ALA A 361 -8.54 20.90 29.41
N LYS A 362 -8.11 21.09 30.67
CA LYS A 362 -9.00 21.41 31.79
C LYS A 362 -9.72 22.75 31.62
N GLU A 363 -9.06 23.75 31.05
CA GLU A 363 -9.71 25.04 30.75
C GLU A 363 -10.80 24.87 29.69
N LEU A 364 -10.55 24.08 28.66
CA LEU A 364 -11.49 23.81 27.59
C LEU A 364 -12.69 22.96 28.08
N LEU A 365 -12.46 21.98 28.97
CA LEU A 365 -13.52 21.23 29.65
C LEU A 365 -14.49 22.13 30.41
N LYS A 366 -13.96 23.14 31.13
CA LYS A 366 -14.78 24.14 31.81
C LYS A 366 -15.61 24.96 30.82
N LYS A 367 -15.04 25.35 29.67
CA LYS A 367 -15.77 26.09 28.63
C LYS A 367 -16.86 25.24 27.99
N ALA A 368 -16.63 23.95 27.81
CA ALA A 368 -17.61 23.00 27.31
C ALA A 368 -18.75 22.71 28.31
N GLY A 369 -18.59 23.12 29.60
CA GLY A 369 -19.52 22.77 30.66
C GLY A 369 -19.51 21.29 31.04
N TYR A 370 -18.37 20.59 30.77
CA TYR A 370 -18.20 19.18 31.08
C TYR A 370 -18.36 18.88 32.55
N ASN A 371 -19.26 17.94 32.90
CA ASN A 371 -19.62 17.57 34.26
C ASN A 371 -19.53 16.07 34.50
N ASN A 372 -18.36 15.48 34.11
CA ASN A 372 -18.05 14.06 34.28
C ASN A 372 -18.94 13.11 33.44
N GLU A 373 -19.46 13.57 32.32
CA GLU A 373 -20.16 12.70 31.36
C GLU A 373 -19.20 11.59 30.88
N LYS A 374 -19.76 10.40 30.68
CA LYS A 374 -19.04 9.26 30.16
C LYS A 374 -18.62 9.51 28.72
N ILE A 375 -17.33 9.35 28.43
CA ILE A 375 -16.75 9.40 27.08
C ILE A 375 -16.36 7.98 26.68
N VAL A 376 -17.07 7.43 25.70
CA VAL A 376 -16.91 6.04 25.25
C VAL A 376 -15.91 5.97 24.11
N LEU A 377 -14.85 5.18 24.31
CA LEU A 377 -13.85 4.82 23.30
C LEU A 377 -14.14 3.39 22.84
N VAL A 378 -14.64 3.21 21.63
CA VAL A 378 -14.82 1.88 21.06
C VAL A 378 -13.55 1.43 20.33
N THR A 379 -13.21 0.13 20.47
CA THR A 379 -11.98 -0.45 19.89
C THR A 379 -12.14 -1.94 19.63
N ALA A 380 -11.21 -2.52 18.85
CA ALA A 380 -11.13 -3.95 18.56
C ALA A 380 -9.71 -4.48 18.89
N PRO A 381 -9.59 -5.48 19.78
CA PRO A 381 -8.30 -6.10 20.12
C PRO A 381 -7.70 -6.93 18.99
N ASP A 382 -8.48 -7.23 17.95
CA ASP A 382 -8.01 -7.93 16.74
C ASP A 382 -6.87 -7.17 16.05
N TYR A 383 -6.81 -5.85 16.23
CA TYR A 383 -5.77 -4.95 15.73
C TYR A 383 -5.02 -4.32 16.91
N ALA A 384 -3.85 -4.88 17.24
CA ALA A 384 -3.09 -4.50 18.43
C ALA A 384 -2.71 -3.02 18.45
N GLU A 385 -2.36 -2.43 17.31
CA GLU A 385 -2.00 -1.02 17.19
C GLU A 385 -3.16 -0.10 17.54
N MET A 386 -4.37 -0.42 17.12
CA MET A 386 -5.58 0.34 17.45
C MET A 386 -5.96 0.21 18.93
N TYR A 387 -5.88 -1.01 19.45
CA TYR A 387 -6.20 -1.32 20.84
C TYR A 387 -5.23 -0.62 21.80
N ASN A 388 -3.92 -0.76 21.58
CA ASN A 388 -2.87 -0.15 22.41
C ASN A 388 -2.97 1.38 22.38
N ALA A 389 -3.20 1.98 21.21
CA ALA A 389 -3.45 3.42 21.08
C ALA A 389 -4.63 3.86 21.94
N THR A 390 -5.74 3.12 21.90
CA THR A 390 -6.95 3.44 22.64
C THR A 390 -6.72 3.43 24.15
N LEU A 391 -5.95 2.47 24.67
CA LEU A 391 -5.61 2.40 26.10
C LEU A 391 -4.77 3.59 26.54
N VAL A 392 -3.78 4.02 25.75
CA VAL A 392 -2.95 5.19 26.06
C VAL A 392 -3.77 6.47 26.00
N VAL A 393 -4.63 6.63 24.98
CA VAL A 393 -5.56 7.77 24.91
C VAL A 393 -6.45 7.81 26.13
N GLN A 394 -7.06 6.70 26.55
CA GLN A 394 -7.86 6.64 27.78
C GLN A 394 -7.11 7.17 28.99
N GLU A 395 -5.86 6.72 29.21
CA GLU A 395 -5.04 7.15 30.34
C GLU A 395 -4.68 8.65 30.29
N GLN A 396 -4.39 9.17 29.10
CA GLN A 396 -4.11 10.60 28.91
C GLN A 396 -5.37 11.47 29.21
N LEU A 397 -6.53 11.01 28.73
CA LEU A 397 -7.81 11.68 29.01
C LEU A 397 -8.16 11.66 30.49
N LYS A 398 -7.97 10.54 31.20
CA LYS A 398 -8.16 10.45 32.65
C LYS A 398 -7.28 11.43 33.41
N LYS A 399 -5.99 11.62 33.00
CA LYS A 399 -5.07 12.61 33.59
C LYS A 399 -5.60 14.05 33.42
N ALA A 400 -6.30 14.33 32.34
CA ALA A 400 -6.96 15.61 32.10
C ALA A 400 -8.29 15.78 32.85
N GLY A 401 -8.79 14.73 33.53
CA GLY A 401 -10.05 14.76 34.28
C GLY A 401 -11.27 14.37 33.44
N ILE A 402 -11.06 13.67 32.32
CA ILE A 402 -12.13 13.17 31.46
C ILE A 402 -12.47 11.73 31.89
N ASN A 403 -13.76 11.45 32.08
CA ASN A 403 -14.29 10.13 32.42
C ASN A 403 -14.34 9.25 31.16
N ALA A 404 -13.17 8.75 30.75
CA ALA A 404 -12.98 7.96 29.54
C ALA A 404 -13.12 6.46 29.84
N GLU A 405 -14.01 5.78 29.15
CA GLU A 405 -14.24 4.35 29.26
C GLU A 405 -14.02 3.64 27.90
N VAL A 406 -13.25 2.55 27.92
CA VAL A 406 -13.02 1.72 26.74
C VAL A 406 -14.06 0.63 26.67
N GLU A 407 -14.72 0.52 25.53
CA GLU A 407 -15.59 -0.60 25.17
C GLU A 407 -14.94 -1.38 24.02
N SER A 408 -14.68 -2.66 24.28
CA SER A 408 -13.91 -3.52 23.39
C SER A 408 -14.80 -4.58 22.76
N TYR A 409 -14.75 -4.70 21.46
CA TYR A 409 -15.57 -5.60 20.66
C TYR A 409 -14.69 -6.39 19.68
N ASP A 410 -15.18 -7.52 19.15
CA ASP A 410 -14.59 -8.11 17.95
C ASP A 410 -14.69 -7.11 16.77
N PHE A 411 -13.82 -7.29 15.77
CA PHE A 411 -13.70 -6.30 14.70
C PHE A 411 -15.01 -6.09 13.90
N SER A 412 -15.81 -7.15 13.70
CA SER A 412 -17.09 -7.01 12.98
C SER A 412 -18.06 -6.13 13.75
N THR A 413 -18.20 -6.39 15.05
CA THR A 413 -19.03 -5.59 15.95
C THR A 413 -18.52 -4.15 16.11
N PHE A 414 -17.19 -3.97 16.19
CA PHE A 414 -16.57 -2.63 16.15
C PHE A 414 -16.94 -1.86 14.88
N MET A 415 -16.94 -2.51 13.71
CA MET A 415 -17.35 -1.90 12.44
C MET A 415 -18.80 -1.42 12.46
N GLU A 416 -19.70 -2.18 13.10
CA GLU A 416 -21.10 -1.78 13.28
C GLU A 416 -21.23 -0.57 14.23
N HIS A 417 -20.52 -0.59 15.36
CA HIS A 417 -20.55 0.50 16.34
C HIS A 417 -20.02 1.82 15.75
N ARG A 418 -18.90 1.80 15.04
CA ARG A 418 -18.33 3.03 14.45
C ARG A 418 -19.17 3.63 13.34
N ALA A 419 -20.09 2.86 12.75
CA ALA A 419 -21.02 3.34 11.73
C ALA A 419 -22.22 4.09 12.31
N ASP A 420 -22.51 3.97 13.63
CA ASP A 420 -23.60 4.66 14.30
C ASP A 420 -23.05 5.65 15.33
N PRO A 421 -23.13 6.98 15.10
CA PRO A 421 -22.64 7.99 16.04
C PRO A 421 -23.23 7.90 17.46
N LYS A 422 -24.34 7.20 17.66
CA LYS A 422 -24.93 6.99 18.99
C LYS A 422 -24.21 5.95 19.83
N GLN A 423 -23.35 5.15 19.22
CA GLN A 423 -22.65 4.04 19.86
C GLN A 423 -21.25 4.40 20.36
N PHE A 424 -20.72 5.58 20.03
CA PHE A 424 -19.37 5.98 20.43
C PHE A 424 -19.25 7.48 20.70
N SER A 425 -18.30 7.85 21.55
CA SER A 425 -17.81 9.23 21.63
C SER A 425 -16.58 9.42 20.74
N MET A 426 -15.74 8.40 20.63
CA MET A 426 -14.56 8.37 19.75
C MET A 426 -14.13 6.94 19.47
N PHE A 427 -13.33 6.77 18.41
CA PHE A 427 -12.64 5.52 18.09
C PHE A 427 -11.33 5.79 17.38
N ILE A 428 -10.42 4.80 17.41
CA ILE A 428 -9.16 4.82 16.66
C ILE A 428 -9.23 3.74 15.59
N THR A 429 -8.78 4.06 14.39
CA THR A 429 -8.65 3.10 13.30
C THR A 429 -7.48 3.43 12.39
N SER A 430 -6.87 2.40 11.82
CA SER A 430 -5.86 2.52 10.77
C SER A 430 -6.54 2.76 9.43
N ASN A 431 -5.98 3.65 8.64
CA ASN A 431 -6.40 3.91 7.26
C ASN A 431 -5.17 3.88 6.36
N SER A 432 -5.30 3.30 5.17
CA SER A 432 -4.30 3.46 4.12
C SER A 432 -4.17 4.92 3.73
N TYR A 433 -3.01 5.32 3.24
CA TYR A 433 -2.85 6.66 2.66
C TYR A 433 -3.82 6.85 1.50
N ASN A 434 -4.46 8.01 1.48
CA ASN A 434 -5.26 8.45 0.37
C ASN A 434 -4.43 9.43 -0.46
N MET A 435 -4.44 9.25 -1.77
CA MET A 435 -3.71 10.12 -2.68
C MET A 435 -4.42 11.46 -2.90
N LEU A 436 -5.72 11.49 -2.62
CA LEU A 436 -6.56 12.66 -2.83
C LEU A 436 -7.34 13.00 -1.55
N PRO A 437 -7.41 14.27 -1.15
CA PRO A 437 -8.18 14.69 0.02
C PRO A 437 -9.64 14.24 -0.01
N ILE A 438 -10.25 14.20 -1.20
CA ILE A 438 -11.66 13.77 -1.36
C ILE A 438 -11.91 12.29 -1.04
N GLN A 439 -10.86 11.49 -0.88
CA GLN A 439 -10.94 10.06 -0.49
C GLN A 439 -10.90 9.86 1.03
N LEU A 440 -10.71 10.92 1.80
CA LEU A 440 -10.62 10.83 3.26
C LEU A 440 -11.96 10.41 3.85
N SER A 441 -11.98 9.28 4.53
CA SER A 441 -13.19 8.73 5.16
C SER A 441 -13.80 9.65 6.22
N VAL A 442 -13.01 10.58 6.80
CA VAL A 442 -13.52 11.59 7.72
C VAL A 442 -14.52 12.55 7.07
N LEU A 443 -14.45 12.71 5.75
CA LEU A 443 -15.39 13.54 4.97
C LEU A 443 -16.72 12.82 4.69
N ASP A 444 -16.81 11.53 4.99
CA ASP A 444 -18.04 10.77 4.89
C ASP A 444 -18.93 11.06 6.11
N LYS A 445 -20.18 11.47 5.85
CA LYS A 445 -21.18 11.82 6.87
C LYS A 445 -21.42 10.70 7.89
N GLY A 446 -21.22 9.44 7.48
CA GLY A 446 -21.48 8.27 8.32
C GLY A 446 -20.48 8.06 9.47
N TRP A 447 -19.25 8.54 9.33
CA TRP A 447 -18.17 8.13 10.25
C TRP A 447 -18.12 8.96 11.55
N ALA A 448 -18.16 10.25 11.46
CA ALA A 448 -18.06 11.14 12.63
C ALA A 448 -19.22 12.13 12.71
N GLY A 449 -20.24 11.96 11.88
CA GLY A 449 -21.37 12.87 11.79
C GLY A 449 -21.01 14.23 11.20
N LEU A 450 -19.96 14.29 10.36
CA LEU A 450 -19.48 15.54 9.76
C LEU A 450 -20.38 15.97 8.58
N ASP A 451 -21.62 16.35 8.87
CA ASP A 451 -22.56 16.88 7.87
C ASP A 451 -22.58 18.40 7.91
N ARG A 452 -21.62 19.02 7.20
CA ARG A 452 -21.47 20.47 7.14
C ARG A 452 -21.40 20.96 5.71
N GLN A 453 -22.05 22.09 5.43
CA GLN A 453 -22.07 22.68 4.09
C GLN A 453 -20.65 23.05 3.61
N GLU A 454 -19.80 23.53 4.52
CA GLU A 454 -18.41 23.91 4.21
C GLU A 454 -17.58 22.71 3.71
N VAL A 455 -17.83 21.49 4.23
CA VAL A 455 -17.18 20.27 3.77
C VAL A 455 -17.68 19.90 2.37
N THR A 456 -19.00 19.98 2.16
CA THR A 456 -19.61 19.71 0.85
C THR A 456 -19.10 20.68 -0.22
N ASP A 457 -19.04 21.97 0.12
CA ASP A 457 -18.55 23.01 -0.79
C ASP A 457 -17.05 22.84 -1.06
N GLY A 458 -16.26 22.49 -0.05
CA GLY A 458 -14.83 22.20 -0.17
C GLY A 458 -14.54 21.02 -1.11
N ILE A 459 -15.28 19.90 -0.93
CA ILE A 459 -15.17 18.74 -1.83
C ILE A 459 -15.54 19.12 -3.26
N ALA A 460 -16.60 19.91 -3.45
CA ALA A 460 -17.01 20.38 -4.78
C ALA A 460 -15.95 21.29 -5.39
N ALA A 461 -15.33 22.16 -4.61
CA ALA A 461 -14.26 23.05 -5.06
C ALA A 461 -13.02 22.25 -5.50
N ILE A 462 -12.58 21.26 -4.70
CA ILE A 462 -11.46 20.38 -5.07
C ILE A 462 -11.77 19.66 -6.39
N ARG A 463 -12.94 19.04 -6.53
CA ARG A 463 -13.33 18.31 -7.75
C ARG A 463 -13.38 19.20 -9.00
N SER A 464 -13.75 20.47 -8.87
CA SER A 464 -13.88 21.41 -9.99
C SER A 464 -12.64 22.26 -10.23
N ALA A 465 -11.59 22.12 -9.41
CA ALA A 465 -10.35 22.86 -9.58
C ALA A 465 -9.63 22.42 -10.85
N ALA A 466 -9.10 23.38 -11.61
CA ALA A 466 -8.30 23.12 -12.82
C ALA A 466 -6.86 22.73 -12.50
N THR A 467 -6.37 23.10 -11.31
CA THR A 467 -5.02 22.80 -10.80
C THR A 467 -5.10 22.40 -9.32
N ALA A 468 -4.06 21.76 -8.80
CA ALA A 468 -3.96 21.42 -7.39
C ALA A 468 -3.86 22.67 -6.48
N GLU A 469 -3.31 23.79 -6.99
CA GLU A 469 -3.24 25.08 -6.31
C GLU A 469 -4.63 25.76 -6.23
#